data_722db5e6c602fa973b1b5aa095c5bd96
#
_entry.id   722db5e6c602fa973b1b5aa095c5bd96
#
_cell.length_a   1.000
_cell.length_b   1.000
_cell.length_c   1.000
_cell.angle_alpha   90.00
_cell.angle_beta   90.00
_cell.angle_gamma   90.00
#
_symmetry.space_group_name_H-M   'P 1'
#
loop_
_entity.id
_entity.type
_entity.pdbx_description
1 polymer ?
#
loop_
_entity_poly.entity_id
_entity_poly.type
_entity_poly.pdbx_seq_one_letter_code
_entity_poly.pdbx_strand_id
1 'polypeptide(L)'
;MPDYVQLPLWKPYDPQVNDYVIWDRGEYGKDEGWVYFKGDVPVHKRGFPDKPRYITIETAVKPKPNCMYSSGKPMKHKMIHTLLLCYEQNWWQLEYVRSRTPVERIQHYSQCDD
;
A
#
# COMPACT_ATOMS: atom_id res chain seq x y z
N MET A 1 29.39 -19.44 -1.38
CA MET A 1 28.68 -18.25 -0.94
C MET A 1 27.76 -17.78 -2.02
N PRO A 2 26.53 -17.65 -1.72
CA PRO A 2 25.64 -17.11 -2.73
C PRO A 2 26.08 -15.70 -3.07
N ASP A 3 26.06 -15.43 -4.32
CA ASP A 3 26.43 -14.11 -4.79
C ASP A 3 25.25 -13.19 -4.86
N TYR A 4 24.10 -13.72 -4.55
CA TYR A 4 22.95 -12.88 -4.52
C TYR A 4 23.06 -11.84 -3.46
N VAL A 5 22.58 -10.68 -3.74
CA VAL A 5 22.52 -9.63 -2.77
C VAL A 5 21.36 -9.94 -1.86
N GLN A 6 21.70 -10.40 -0.69
CA GLN A 6 20.69 -10.68 0.31
C GLN A 6 20.70 -9.57 1.33
N LEU A 7 19.54 -9.04 1.62
CA LEU A 7 19.43 -8.01 2.62
C LEU A 7 19.85 -8.58 3.96
N PRO A 8 20.69 -7.85 4.72
CA PRO A 8 21.03 -8.28 6.06
C PRO A 8 19.78 -8.40 6.91
N LEU A 9 19.74 -9.39 7.80
CA LEU A 9 18.58 -9.59 8.66
C LEU A 9 18.30 -8.41 9.55
N TRP A 10 19.34 -7.64 9.89
CA TRP A 10 19.17 -6.45 10.72
C TRP A 10 18.71 -5.22 9.93
N LYS A 11 18.56 -5.35 8.61
CA LYS A 11 18.14 -4.25 7.77
C LYS A 11 16.98 -4.71 6.90
N PRO A 12 15.80 -4.82 7.50
CA PRO A 12 14.65 -5.31 6.77
C PRO A 12 14.22 -4.33 5.67
N TYR A 13 13.39 -4.83 4.79
CA TYR A 13 12.82 -4.03 3.72
C TYR A 13 12.12 -2.80 4.30
N ASP A 14 12.39 -1.66 3.72
CA ASP A 14 11.76 -0.38 4.07
C ASP A 14 10.83 0.01 2.92
N PRO A 15 9.53 -0.27 3.04
CA PRO A 15 8.61 -0.01 1.94
C PRO A 15 8.50 1.47 1.61
N GLN A 16 8.35 1.75 0.33
CA GLN A 16 8.19 3.11 -0.18
C GLN A 16 6.87 3.22 -0.94
N VAL A 17 6.30 4.42 -0.93
CA VAL A 17 5.10 4.68 -1.72
C VAL A 17 5.37 4.32 -3.17
N ASN A 18 4.41 3.66 -3.80
CA ASN A 18 4.47 3.15 -5.16
C ASN A 18 5.24 1.84 -5.32
N ASP A 19 5.64 1.21 -4.23
CA ASP A 19 6.14 -0.15 -4.28
C ASP A 19 4.96 -1.12 -4.34
N TYR A 20 5.10 -2.18 -5.13
CA TYR A 20 4.15 -3.28 -5.12
C TYR A 20 4.69 -4.36 -4.21
N VAL A 21 3.90 -4.75 -3.24
CA VAL A 21 4.33 -5.68 -2.20
C VAL A 21 3.31 -6.80 -2.01
N ILE A 22 3.83 -7.93 -1.56
CA ILE A 22 2.99 -9.05 -1.13
C ILE A 22 3.15 -9.14 0.39
N TRP A 23 2.04 -9.09 1.08
CA TRP A 23 2.03 -9.22 2.54
C TRP A 23 1.61 -10.63 2.90
N ASP A 24 2.59 -11.43 3.30
CA ASP A 24 2.37 -12.82 3.67
C ASP A 24 2.26 -12.92 5.19
N ARG A 25 1.05 -13.16 5.66
CA ARG A 25 0.76 -13.28 7.08
C ARG A 25 0.65 -14.74 7.52
N GLY A 26 1.26 -15.64 6.74
CA GLY A 26 1.24 -17.06 7.06
C GLY A 26 -0.16 -17.63 6.94
N GLU A 27 -0.62 -18.28 8.00
CA GLU A 27 -1.95 -18.90 8.00
C GLU A 27 -3.09 -17.91 7.90
N TYR A 28 -2.82 -16.62 8.14
CA TYR A 28 -3.85 -15.58 8.01
C TYR A 28 -4.00 -15.10 6.56
N GLY A 29 -3.21 -15.67 5.65
CA GLY A 29 -3.35 -15.41 4.23
C GLY A 29 -2.38 -14.39 3.69
N LYS A 30 -2.49 -14.16 2.40
CA LYS A 30 -1.66 -13.19 1.69
C LYS A 30 -2.54 -12.14 1.05
N ASP A 31 -2.05 -10.90 1.10
CA ASP A 31 -2.64 -9.82 0.36
C ASP A 31 -1.54 -9.16 -0.44
N GLU A 32 -1.89 -8.51 -1.53
CA GLU A 32 -0.89 -7.81 -2.33
C GLU A 32 -1.46 -6.53 -2.90
N GLY A 33 -0.60 -5.59 -3.14
CA GLY A 33 -1.02 -4.31 -3.70
C GLY A 33 0.09 -3.30 -3.67
N TRP A 34 -0.28 -2.08 -4.03
CA TRP A 34 0.65 -0.96 -4.07
C TRP A 34 0.70 -0.26 -2.72
N VAL A 35 1.89 0.12 -2.29
CA VAL A 35 2.01 0.98 -1.13
C VAL A 35 1.44 2.34 -1.51
N TYR A 36 0.33 2.69 -0.87
CA TYR A 36 -0.42 3.89 -1.20
C TYR A 36 0.05 5.09 -0.38
N PHE A 37 0.32 4.88 0.89
CA PHE A 37 0.71 5.93 1.80
C PHE A 37 1.69 5.37 2.83
N LYS A 38 2.62 6.22 3.25
CA LYS A 38 3.57 5.86 4.30
C LYS A 38 3.50 6.91 5.39
N GLY A 39 3.08 6.49 6.58
CA GLY A 39 3.04 7.35 7.75
C GLY A 39 4.36 7.27 8.48
N ASP A 40 5.04 8.39 8.56
CA ASP A 40 6.36 8.46 9.16
C ASP A 40 6.34 9.56 10.20
N VAL A 41 5.83 9.22 11.38
CA VAL A 41 5.66 10.20 12.43
C VAL A 41 7.02 10.55 13.03
N PRO A 42 7.38 11.83 13.08
CA PRO A 42 8.65 12.23 13.68
C PRO A 42 8.73 11.76 15.13
N VAL A 43 9.93 11.34 15.54
CA VAL A 43 10.14 10.76 16.87
C VAL A 43 9.61 11.65 17.98
N HIS A 44 9.87 12.94 17.90
CA HIS A 44 9.44 13.88 18.93
C HIS A 44 7.93 14.06 19.03
N LYS A 45 7.18 13.57 18.04
CA LYS A 45 5.71 13.66 18.04
C LYS A 45 5.04 12.31 18.23
N ARG A 46 5.81 11.25 18.44
CA ARG A 46 5.25 9.91 18.50
C ARG A 46 4.51 9.61 19.79
N GLY A 47 4.78 10.39 20.82
CA GLY A 47 4.18 10.11 22.10
C GLY A 47 4.81 8.91 22.78
N PHE A 48 4.18 8.43 23.83
CA PHE A 48 4.72 7.34 24.61
C PHE A 48 3.67 6.25 24.80
N PRO A 49 3.96 5.00 24.47
CA PRO A 49 5.18 4.54 23.79
C PRO A 49 5.24 5.06 22.35
N ASP A 50 6.42 5.00 21.76
CA ASP A 50 6.60 5.47 20.40
C ASP A 50 5.58 4.83 19.45
N LYS A 51 4.94 5.67 18.64
CA LYS A 51 4.04 5.15 17.62
C LYS A 51 4.88 4.61 16.47
N PRO A 52 4.58 3.40 16.01
CA PRO A 52 5.33 2.84 14.90
C PRO A 52 5.01 3.56 13.61
N ARG A 53 5.94 3.52 12.68
CA ARG A 53 5.65 3.93 11.32
C ARG A 53 4.69 2.91 10.72
N TYR A 54 4.00 3.29 9.67
CA TYR A 54 3.07 2.39 9.03
C TYR A 54 2.97 2.71 7.54
N ILE A 55 2.45 1.74 6.80
CA ILE A 55 2.08 1.95 5.41
C ILE A 55 0.64 1.50 5.24
N THR A 56 0.01 2.00 4.18
CA THR A 56 -1.25 1.45 3.73
C THR A 56 -1.00 0.79 2.38
N ILE A 57 -1.57 -0.39 2.20
CA ILE A 57 -1.43 -1.16 0.97
C ILE A 57 -2.78 -1.15 0.26
N GLU A 58 -2.79 -0.63 -0.94
CA GLU A 58 -4.00 -0.57 -1.74
C GLU A 58 -4.16 -1.87 -2.50
N THR A 59 -5.09 -2.69 -2.07
CA THR A 59 -5.32 -4.02 -2.65
C THR A 59 -6.36 -4.01 -3.76
N ALA A 60 -7.19 -2.99 -3.79
CA ALA A 60 -8.21 -2.88 -4.83
C ALA A 60 -8.67 -1.43 -4.98
N VAL A 61 -9.01 -1.09 -6.20
CA VAL A 61 -9.65 0.19 -6.52
C VAL A 61 -10.79 -0.16 -7.46
N LYS A 62 -11.99 0.25 -7.12
CA LYS A 62 -13.14 -0.07 -7.95
C LYS A 62 -14.17 1.05 -7.88
N PRO A 63 -15.04 1.17 -8.91
CA PRO A 63 -16.09 2.17 -8.88
C PRO A 63 -17.01 1.95 -7.69
N LYS A 64 -17.41 3.05 -7.07
CA LYS A 64 -18.35 3.01 -5.96
C LYS A 64 -19.74 2.66 -6.49
N PRO A 65 -20.34 1.55 -6.04
CA PRO A 65 -21.67 1.18 -6.51
C PRO A 65 -22.72 2.16 -6.00
N ASN A 66 -23.77 2.34 -6.81
CA ASN A 66 -24.92 3.15 -6.44
C ASN A 66 -24.62 4.62 -6.18
N CYS A 67 -23.47 5.09 -6.64
CA CYS A 67 -23.15 6.51 -6.53
C CYS A 67 -23.60 7.18 -7.82
N MET A 68 -24.67 8.00 -7.72
CA MET A 68 -25.27 8.61 -8.89
C MET A 68 -25.49 10.10 -8.71
N TYR A 69 -25.47 10.82 -9.81
CA TYR A 69 -25.89 12.22 -9.81
C TYR A 69 -27.41 12.28 -9.58
N SER A 70 -27.90 13.46 -9.24
CA SER A 70 -29.32 13.65 -9.07
C SER A 70 -30.12 13.32 -10.34
N SER A 71 -29.46 13.36 -11.49
CA SER A 71 -30.08 13.00 -12.78
C SER A 71 -30.22 11.49 -12.97
N GLY A 72 -29.69 10.68 -12.05
CA GLY A 72 -29.70 9.23 -12.17
C GLY A 72 -28.55 8.64 -12.92
N LYS A 73 -27.61 9.46 -13.39
CA LYS A 73 -26.42 8.95 -14.09
C LYS A 73 -25.37 8.48 -13.10
N PRO A 74 -24.68 7.36 -13.38
CA PRO A 74 -23.61 6.89 -12.51
C PRO A 74 -22.47 7.88 -12.42
N MET A 75 -21.89 8.01 -11.21
CA MET A 75 -20.70 8.82 -10.99
C MET A 75 -19.48 7.96 -11.19
N LYS A 76 -18.90 7.98 -12.38
CA LYS A 76 -17.75 7.13 -12.70
C LYS A 76 -16.48 7.54 -11.96
N HIS A 77 -16.38 8.79 -11.56
CA HIS A 77 -15.18 9.28 -10.88
C HIS A 77 -15.15 8.97 -9.38
N LYS A 78 -16.19 8.37 -8.85
CA LYS A 78 -16.22 7.98 -7.46
C LYS A 78 -15.67 6.57 -7.30
N MET A 79 -14.58 6.45 -6.59
CA MET A 79 -13.85 5.19 -6.45
C MET A 79 -13.80 4.77 -5.00
N ILE A 80 -13.78 3.47 -4.79
CA ILE A 80 -13.52 2.89 -3.47
C ILE A 80 -12.14 2.27 -3.51
N HIS A 81 -11.32 2.68 -2.56
CA HIS A 81 -9.98 2.13 -2.38
C HIS A 81 -10.00 1.20 -1.17
N THR A 82 -9.54 -0.01 -1.36
CA THR A 82 -9.37 -0.94 -0.25
C THR A 82 -7.94 -0.85 0.22
N LEU A 83 -7.76 -0.36 1.43
CA LEU A 83 -6.44 -0.13 2.01
C LEU A 83 -6.25 -1.01 3.24
N LEU A 84 -5.10 -1.65 3.30
CA LEU A 84 -4.70 -2.43 4.47
C LEU A 84 -3.63 -1.67 5.23
N LEU A 85 -3.78 -1.59 6.53
CA LEU A 85 -2.80 -0.94 7.39
C LEU A 85 -1.75 -1.95 7.82
N CYS A 86 -0.49 -1.63 7.58
CA CYS A 86 0.62 -2.50 7.95
C CYS A 86 1.63 -1.70 8.75
N TYR A 87 1.76 -2.04 10.02
CA TYR A 87 2.70 -1.37 10.91
C TYR A 87 4.13 -1.84 10.70
N GLU A 88 5.06 -0.98 11.04
CA GLU A 88 6.48 -1.23 10.86
C GLU A 88 6.93 -2.58 11.42
N GLN A 89 6.39 -2.98 12.55
CA GLN A 89 6.74 -4.24 13.17
C GLN A 89 6.42 -5.46 12.32
N ASN A 90 5.57 -5.30 11.30
CA ASN A 90 5.19 -6.38 10.41
C ASN A 90 5.81 -6.25 9.02
N TRP A 91 6.67 -5.27 8.80
CA TRP A 91 7.26 -5.08 7.48
C TRP A 91 8.18 -6.23 7.07
N TRP A 92 8.68 -7.01 8.02
CA TRP A 92 9.47 -8.19 7.71
C TRP A 92 8.65 -9.25 6.97
N GLN A 93 7.34 -9.15 7.00
CA GLN A 93 6.45 -10.08 6.30
C GLN A 93 6.19 -9.65 4.86
N LEU A 94 6.67 -8.48 4.47
CA LEU A 94 6.44 -7.94 3.14
C LEU A 94 7.51 -8.45 2.16
N GLU A 95 7.04 -8.80 0.97
CA GLU A 95 7.93 -9.14 -0.13
C GLU A 95 7.82 -8.04 -1.17
N TYR A 96 8.93 -7.43 -1.49
CA TYR A 96 8.98 -6.40 -2.52
C TYR A 96 8.93 -7.06 -3.91
N VAL A 97 8.08 -6.54 -4.78
CA VAL A 97 7.96 -7.07 -6.14
C VAL A 97 8.54 -6.08 -7.15
N ARG A 98 8.01 -4.87 -7.17
CA ARG A 98 8.46 -3.85 -8.11
C ARG A 98 7.92 -2.50 -7.68
N SER A 99 8.37 -1.46 -8.36
CA SER A 99 7.89 -0.10 -8.08
C SER A 99 7.32 0.51 -9.35
N ARG A 100 6.40 1.44 -9.18
CA ARG A 100 5.85 2.22 -10.28
C ARG A 100 6.23 3.68 -10.11
N THR A 101 6.27 4.40 -11.22
CA THR A 101 6.51 5.84 -11.18
C THR A 101 5.22 6.56 -10.78
N PRO A 102 5.32 7.82 -10.32
CA PRO A 102 4.11 8.61 -10.07
C PRO A 102 3.22 8.75 -11.29
N VAL A 103 3.80 8.81 -12.48
CA VAL A 103 3.01 8.89 -13.72
C VAL A 103 2.24 7.60 -13.94
N GLU A 104 2.89 6.45 -13.75
CA GLU A 104 2.22 5.16 -13.85
C GLU A 104 1.08 5.03 -12.87
N ARG A 105 1.26 5.56 -11.66
CA ARG A 105 0.22 5.55 -10.65
C ARG A 105 -1.03 6.27 -11.14
N ILE A 106 -0.85 7.45 -11.73
CA ILE A 106 -1.96 8.22 -12.27
C ILE A 106 -2.64 7.45 -13.40
N GLN A 107 -1.86 6.83 -14.27
CA GLN A 107 -2.39 6.05 -15.37
C GLN A 107 -3.22 4.86 -14.88
N HIS A 108 -2.76 4.21 -13.80
CA HIS A 108 -3.51 3.10 -13.22
C HIS A 108 -4.89 3.56 -12.73
N TYR A 109 -4.95 4.71 -12.09
CA TYR A 109 -6.23 5.23 -11.61
C TYR A 109 -7.14 5.66 -12.75
N SER A 110 -6.57 6.20 -13.82
CA SER A 110 -7.36 6.58 -14.98
C SER A 110 -8.05 5.39 -15.62
N GLN A 111 -7.39 4.23 -15.62
CA GLN A 111 -7.99 3.01 -16.16
C GLN A 111 -9.17 2.55 -15.32
N CYS A 112 -9.14 2.82 -14.03
CA CYS A 112 -10.22 2.44 -13.15
C CYS A 112 -11.43 3.37 -13.27
N ASP A 113 -11.23 4.56 -13.83
CA ASP A 113 -12.24 5.60 -13.90
C ASP A 113 -13.17 5.46 -15.10
N ASP A 114 -12.91 4.55 -15.97
CA ASP A 114 -13.73 4.33 -17.17
C ASP A 114 -14.97 3.47 -16.87
#